data_3fa04284ff8e546698e81b2b6840acb9
#
_entry.id   3fa04284ff8e546698e81b2b6840acb9
#
_cell.length_a   1.000
_cell.length_b   1.000
_cell.length_c   1.000
_cell.angle_alpha   90.00
_cell.angle_beta   90.00
_cell.angle_gamma   90.00
#
_symmetry.space_group_name_H-M   'P 1'
#
loop_
_entity.id
_entity.type
_entity.pdbx_description
1 polymer ?
#
loop_
_entity_poly.entity_id
_entity_poly.type
_entity_poly.pdbx_seq_one_letter_code
_entity_poly.pdbx_strand_id
1 'polypeptide(L)'
;MKQKVLFLTPILLLLLTVVAGAQQSSKSKSKDRYREKKLPPKSEIVQDVNQTAGWTQLAARELRPVTFALSEVMLRDVASPPAASRFYAYALLAGYETASRYQPAGFPGMYGVLNGMPMLYAFTAADSVFYPFAALYAILETGKGIMPSGQMLVEKQLLLEQKFRENGLPEGQIAGSKAAALAIARGVLNYAATDGYAQLTAYDRYRPTDHPAAWQPTPPDWMAAIDPYWNTLRPFFLESAQQFRPAPPVPFSTEANSPFMALVREVYDTGRNLNAEQREIAEFWDCNPFAVQHSGHLAIGLKKISPGGHWINICGLACEQQKRSFREGLITHTALALTMADAFISCWDEKYRSNRIRPVTAINRTLDANWQPLLQTPPFPEYASGHSTISAAAAEVLTHFLGDNKGFTDNTEALYGIKPRTFRSFRSAAGEAAISRLYGGIHFRDAVNEGLVAGGKLGNWVLGRLPVRL
;
A
#
# COMPACT_ATOMS: atom_id res chain seq x y z
N MET A 1 22.19 -18.25 58.36
CA MET A 1 20.92 -18.20 59.14
C MET A 1 19.81 -18.25 58.09
N LYS A 2 19.22 -19.40 57.85
CA LYS A 2 17.87 -19.87 58.30
C LYS A 2 16.78 -18.83 57.96
N GLN A 3 15.73 -19.03 57.17
CA GLN A 3 14.81 -20.15 57.20
C GLN A 3 14.05 -20.31 55.87
N LYS A 4 13.83 -21.57 55.49
CA LYS A 4 12.89 -22.07 54.48
C LYS A 4 11.49 -22.06 55.11
N VAL A 5 10.43 -21.77 54.34
CA VAL A 5 9.10 -22.36 54.61
C VAL A 5 8.52 -22.83 53.27
N LEU A 6 8.32 -24.13 53.21
CA LEU A 6 7.52 -24.90 52.26
C LEU A 6 6.07 -24.90 52.75
N PHE A 7 5.08 -24.80 51.83
CA PHE A 7 3.78 -25.43 52.06
C PHE A 7 3.22 -26.09 50.80
N LEU A 8 2.79 -27.33 51.03
CA LEU A 8 2.32 -28.33 50.09
C LEU A 8 0.86 -28.09 49.65
N THR A 9 0.57 -28.65 48.48
CA THR A 9 -0.72 -29.03 47.91
C THR A 9 -1.56 -29.92 48.80
N PRO A 10 -2.89 -30.05 48.55
CA PRO A 10 -3.35 -31.38 48.14
C PRO A 10 -4.31 -31.43 46.94
N ILE A 11 -4.08 -32.48 46.16
CA ILE A 11 -4.92 -33.17 45.18
C ILE A 11 -6.17 -33.70 45.86
N LEU A 12 -7.35 -33.59 45.21
CA LEU A 12 -8.49 -34.47 45.50
C LEU A 12 -9.11 -35.01 44.23
N LEU A 13 -8.93 -36.31 44.09
CA LEU A 13 -9.50 -37.24 43.12
C LEU A 13 -10.90 -37.61 43.61
N LEU A 14 -11.95 -37.65 42.78
CA LEU A 14 -13.17 -38.42 43.10
C LEU A 14 -13.65 -39.21 41.88
N LEU A 15 -13.89 -40.48 42.17
CA LEU A 15 -14.14 -41.60 41.29
C LEU A 15 -15.54 -41.61 40.67
N LEU A 16 -15.58 -42.34 39.53
CA LEU A 16 -16.75 -42.89 38.87
C LEU A 16 -17.69 -43.72 39.76
N THR A 17 -19.00 -43.65 39.49
CA THR A 17 -19.90 -44.78 39.68
C THR A 17 -20.84 -44.93 38.48
N VAL A 18 -20.75 -46.11 37.88
CA VAL A 18 -21.65 -46.67 36.86
C VAL A 18 -22.81 -47.29 37.57
N VAL A 19 -24.07 -47.01 37.13
CA VAL A 19 -25.21 -47.89 37.39
C VAL A 19 -25.98 -48.08 36.09
N ALA A 20 -26.05 -49.34 35.67
CA ALA A 20 -26.91 -49.82 34.62
C ALA A 20 -28.32 -50.09 35.13
N GLY A 21 -29.35 -49.79 34.38
CA GLY A 21 -30.75 -50.09 34.71
C GLY A 21 -31.66 -50.08 33.46
N ALA A 22 -31.86 -51.26 32.98
CA ALA A 22 -32.98 -51.87 32.23
C ALA A 22 -34.03 -51.05 31.46
N GLN A 23 -34.23 -51.55 30.25
CA GLN A 23 -35.30 -51.35 29.27
C GLN A 23 -36.71 -51.27 29.88
N GLN A 24 -37.53 -50.35 29.35
CA GLN A 24 -38.92 -50.64 29.01
C GLN A 24 -39.37 -49.77 27.84
N SER A 25 -39.92 -50.42 26.84
CA SER A 25 -40.48 -49.89 25.60
C SER A 25 -41.75 -49.09 25.83
N SER A 26 -41.84 -47.91 25.23
CA SER A 26 -43.12 -47.32 24.85
C SER A 26 -42.99 -46.64 23.49
N LYS A 27 -43.66 -47.18 22.48
CA LYS A 27 -43.85 -46.62 21.16
C LYS A 27 -44.67 -45.33 21.27
N SER A 28 -44.01 -44.16 21.23
CA SER A 28 -44.68 -42.91 20.95
C SER A 28 -44.33 -42.48 19.53
N LYS A 29 -45.37 -42.49 18.66
CA LYS A 29 -45.29 -41.91 17.32
C LYS A 29 -45.17 -40.39 17.42
N SER A 30 -43.99 -39.86 17.40
CA SER A 30 -43.78 -38.44 17.13
C SER A 30 -43.83 -38.21 15.62
N LYS A 31 -44.93 -37.61 15.17
CA LYS A 31 -45.03 -37.04 13.83
C LYS A 31 -44.12 -35.81 13.82
N ASP A 32 -42.90 -35.94 13.29
CA ASP A 32 -42.06 -34.81 12.90
C ASP A 32 -42.79 -34.02 11.81
N ARG A 33 -43.40 -32.91 12.19
CA ARG A 33 -43.84 -31.87 11.28
C ARG A 33 -42.61 -31.16 10.78
N TYR A 34 -42.03 -31.60 9.68
CA TYR A 34 -41.23 -30.73 8.80
C TYR A 34 -42.14 -29.58 8.39
N ARG A 35 -41.98 -28.41 9.01
CA ARG A 35 -42.53 -27.17 8.50
C ARG A 35 -41.69 -26.83 7.28
N GLU A 36 -42.16 -27.14 6.08
CA GLU A 36 -41.64 -26.55 4.85
C GLU A 36 -41.62 -25.03 5.04
N LYS A 37 -40.43 -24.42 5.15
CA LYS A 37 -40.29 -22.98 5.02
C LYS A 37 -40.80 -22.63 3.63
N LYS A 38 -41.96 -22.04 3.52
CA LYS A 38 -42.46 -21.49 2.25
C LYS A 38 -41.39 -20.53 1.74
N LEU A 39 -40.93 -20.76 0.51
CA LEU A 39 -40.07 -19.83 -0.20
C LEU A 39 -40.80 -18.48 -0.28
N PRO A 40 -40.11 -17.36 -0.05
CA PRO A 40 -40.70 -16.04 -0.16
C PRO A 40 -41.27 -15.84 -1.59
N PRO A 41 -42.31 -15.00 -1.76
CA PRO A 41 -42.89 -14.74 -3.06
C PRO A 41 -41.85 -14.20 -4.04
N LYS A 42 -41.96 -14.56 -5.31
CA LYS A 42 -40.99 -14.16 -6.37
C LYS A 42 -40.71 -12.63 -6.39
N SER A 43 -41.69 -11.80 -6.02
CA SER A 43 -41.53 -10.35 -5.91
C SER A 43 -40.57 -9.91 -4.80
N GLU A 44 -40.57 -10.60 -3.64
CA GLU A 44 -39.62 -10.30 -2.54
C GLU A 44 -38.20 -10.74 -2.91
N ILE A 45 -38.03 -11.88 -3.59
CA ILE A 45 -36.73 -12.36 -4.08
C ILE A 45 -36.14 -11.36 -5.09
N VAL A 46 -36.93 -10.81 -5.99
CA VAL A 46 -36.49 -9.81 -6.99
C VAL A 46 -36.12 -8.48 -6.33
N GLN A 47 -36.86 -8.05 -5.29
CA GLN A 47 -36.53 -6.85 -4.53
C GLN A 47 -35.22 -7.00 -3.76
N ASP A 48 -34.98 -8.14 -3.10
CA ASP A 48 -33.74 -8.41 -2.37
C ASP A 48 -32.51 -8.43 -3.29
N VAL A 49 -32.63 -9.05 -4.48
CA VAL A 49 -31.52 -9.08 -5.45
C VAL A 49 -31.19 -7.67 -5.96
N ASN A 50 -32.20 -6.85 -6.26
CA ASN A 50 -31.99 -5.48 -6.72
C ASN A 50 -31.39 -4.58 -5.63
N GLN A 51 -31.81 -4.72 -4.37
CA GLN A 51 -31.23 -3.97 -3.25
C GLN A 51 -29.78 -4.37 -3.02
N THR A 52 -29.47 -5.65 -2.99
CA THR A 52 -28.08 -6.16 -2.83
C THR A 52 -27.19 -5.67 -3.98
N ALA A 53 -27.69 -5.62 -5.22
CA ALA A 53 -26.97 -5.05 -6.35
C ALA A 53 -26.70 -3.55 -6.16
N GLY A 54 -27.66 -2.78 -5.64
CA GLY A 54 -27.52 -1.36 -5.31
C GLY A 54 -26.44 -1.09 -4.26
N TRP A 55 -26.42 -1.87 -3.17
CA TRP A 55 -25.39 -1.77 -2.13
C TRP A 55 -23.98 -2.15 -2.64
N THR A 56 -23.89 -3.16 -3.52
CA THR A 56 -22.62 -3.55 -4.13
C THR A 56 -22.08 -2.44 -5.06
N GLN A 57 -22.95 -1.77 -5.81
CA GLN A 57 -22.58 -0.60 -6.61
C GLN A 57 -22.16 0.59 -5.75
N LEU A 58 -22.84 0.81 -4.61
CA LEU A 58 -22.44 1.82 -3.64
C LEU A 58 -21.02 1.50 -3.11
N ALA A 59 -20.77 0.26 -2.71
CA ALA A 59 -19.46 -0.15 -2.23
C ALA A 59 -18.35 0.07 -3.29
N ALA A 60 -18.63 -0.23 -4.56
CA ALA A 60 -17.68 0.03 -5.64
C ALA A 60 -17.34 1.52 -5.78
N ARG A 61 -18.34 2.41 -5.63
CA ARG A 61 -18.14 3.87 -5.64
C ARG A 61 -17.42 4.40 -4.41
N GLU A 62 -17.58 3.75 -3.24
CA GLU A 62 -16.93 4.17 -2.00
C GLU A 62 -15.48 3.65 -1.86
N LEU A 63 -15.02 2.73 -2.71
CA LEU A 63 -13.68 2.16 -2.59
C LEU A 63 -12.58 3.24 -2.78
N ARG A 64 -12.67 4.09 -3.81
CA ARG A 64 -11.71 5.19 -4.03
C ARG A 64 -11.78 6.26 -2.92
N PRO A 65 -12.93 6.78 -2.50
CA PRO A 65 -13.03 7.65 -1.33
C PRO A 65 -12.42 7.06 -0.06
N VAL A 66 -12.62 5.77 0.20
CA VAL A 66 -12.04 5.07 1.36
C VAL A 66 -10.52 4.99 1.26
N THR A 67 -9.98 4.61 0.11
CA THR A 67 -8.51 4.56 -0.08
C THR A 67 -7.89 5.96 -0.07
N PHE A 68 -8.60 6.98 -0.59
CA PHE A 68 -8.15 8.37 -0.54
C PHE A 68 -8.12 8.93 0.89
N ALA A 69 -9.06 8.52 1.75
CA ALA A 69 -9.05 8.89 3.17
C ALA A 69 -7.77 8.44 3.88
N LEU A 70 -7.19 7.29 3.49
CA LEU A 70 -5.86 6.88 3.98
C LEU A 70 -4.79 7.88 3.53
N SER A 71 -4.85 8.35 2.28
CA SER A 71 -3.91 9.36 1.75
C SER A 71 -3.99 10.67 2.53
N GLU A 72 -5.18 11.12 2.92
CA GLU A 72 -5.40 12.35 3.71
C GLU A 72 -4.70 12.24 5.08
N VAL A 73 -4.79 11.08 5.75
CA VAL A 73 -4.07 10.85 7.01
C VAL A 73 -2.56 10.85 6.80
N MET A 74 -2.06 10.16 5.76
CA MET A 74 -0.62 10.10 5.45
C MET A 74 -0.05 11.48 5.07
N LEU A 75 -0.83 12.31 4.38
CA LEU A 75 -0.49 13.72 4.12
C LEU A 75 -0.39 14.52 5.43
N ARG A 76 -1.29 14.28 6.38
CA ARG A 76 -1.23 14.89 7.71
C ARG A 76 0.03 14.50 8.46
N ASP A 77 0.37 13.22 8.43
CA ASP A 77 1.49 12.61 9.14
C ASP A 77 2.85 12.85 8.44
N VAL A 78 2.86 13.42 7.22
CA VAL A 78 4.06 13.52 6.38
C VAL A 78 4.75 12.17 6.26
N ALA A 79 3.96 11.12 6.01
CA ALA A 79 4.47 9.75 5.94
C ALA A 79 5.51 9.61 4.82
N SER A 80 6.62 8.95 5.12
CA SER A 80 7.64 8.64 4.11
C SER A 80 7.04 7.75 3.01
N PRO A 81 7.55 7.81 1.77
CA PRO A 81 7.02 6.97 0.69
C PRO A 81 7.03 5.46 1.01
N PRO A 82 8.08 4.88 1.64
CA PRO A 82 8.04 3.50 2.10
C PRO A 82 6.96 3.24 3.16
N ALA A 83 6.87 4.10 4.19
CA ALA A 83 5.87 3.94 5.25
C ALA A 83 4.45 4.04 4.70
N ALA A 84 4.19 4.98 3.79
CA ALA A 84 2.90 5.09 3.11
C ALA A 84 2.52 3.80 2.37
N SER A 85 3.46 3.18 1.64
CA SER A 85 3.20 1.91 0.94
C SER A 85 2.83 0.78 1.90
N ARG A 86 3.50 0.71 3.05
CA ARG A 86 3.20 -0.26 4.11
C ARG A 86 1.79 -0.05 4.67
N PHE A 87 1.37 1.18 4.91
CA PHE A 87 0.05 1.48 5.45
C PHE A 87 -1.06 1.09 4.48
N TYR A 88 -0.90 1.41 3.18
CA TYR A 88 -1.84 0.95 2.15
C TYR A 88 -1.91 -0.58 2.08
N ALA A 89 -0.76 -1.26 2.10
CA ALA A 89 -0.68 -2.71 1.95
C ALA A 89 -1.49 -3.42 3.06
N TYR A 90 -1.27 -3.07 4.33
CA TYR A 90 -2.00 -3.69 5.42
C TYR A 90 -3.47 -3.29 5.47
N ALA A 91 -3.81 -2.03 5.19
CA ALA A 91 -5.20 -1.60 5.17
C ALA A 91 -6.02 -2.34 4.08
N LEU A 92 -5.49 -2.41 2.85
CA LEU A 92 -6.14 -3.10 1.75
C LEU A 92 -6.17 -4.62 1.93
N LEU A 93 -5.12 -5.19 2.53
CA LEU A 93 -5.10 -6.61 2.91
C LEU A 93 -6.24 -6.94 3.87
N ALA A 94 -6.53 -6.08 4.86
CA ALA A 94 -7.65 -6.31 5.78
C ALA A 94 -9.00 -6.29 5.06
N GLY A 95 -9.20 -5.38 4.13
CA GLY A 95 -10.40 -5.38 3.27
C GLY A 95 -10.52 -6.65 2.45
N TYR A 96 -9.43 -7.08 1.82
CA TYR A 96 -9.38 -8.29 1.02
C TYR A 96 -9.66 -9.55 1.86
N GLU A 97 -9.00 -9.71 3.01
CA GLU A 97 -9.20 -10.87 3.90
C GLU A 97 -10.61 -10.89 4.50
N THR A 98 -11.22 -9.72 4.73
CA THR A 98 -12.64 -9.64 5.11
C THR A 98 -13.53 -10.18 3.99
N ALA A 99 -13.30 -9.78 2.75
CA ALA A 99 -14.02 -10.31 1.60
C ALA A 99 -13.75 -11.81 1.40
N SER A 100 -12.52 -12.26 1.56
CA SER A 100 -12.13 -13.68 1.48
C SER A 100 -12.89 -14.53 2.49
N ARG A 101 -13.08 -14.06 3.71
CA ARG A 101 -13.77 -14.81 4.76
C ARG A 101 -15.24 -15.09 4.41
N TYR A 102 -15.92 -14.15 3.73
CA TYR A 102 -17.36 -14.24 3.46
C TYR A 102 -17.69 -14.55 1.99
N GLN A 103 -16.72 -14.47 1.09
CA GLN A 103 -16.84 -14.80 -0.34
C GLN A 103 -15.58 -15.53 -0.86
N PRO A 104 -15.23 -16.69 -0.29
CA PRO A 104 -13.94 -17.35 -0.61
C PRO A 104 -13.83 -17.78 -2.09
N ALA A 105 -14.94 -18.09 -2.75
CA ALA A 105 -14.93 -18.41 -4.19
C ALA A 105 -14.50 -17.23 -5.08
N GLY A 106 -14.78 -15.99 -4.63
CA GLY A 106 -14.38 -14.75 -5.32
C GLY A 106 -13.05 -14.20 -4.86
N PHE A 107 -12.63 -14.52 -3.63
CA PHE A 107 -11.44 -13.99 -2.96
C PHE A 107 -10.69 -15.14 -2.24
N PRO A 108 -9.82 -15.88 -2.94
CA PRO A 108 -8.96 -16.86 -2.27
C PRO A 108 -8.11 -16.18 -1.18
N GLY A 109 -8.03 -16.78 0.01
CA GLY A 109 -7.28 -16.21 1.13
C GLY A 109 -5.78 -16.11 0.86
N MET A 110 -5.12 -15.18 1.53
CA MET A 110 -3.67 -14.94 1.41
C MET A 110 -2.83 -15.79 2.40
N TYR A 111 -3.48 -16.55 3.28
CA TYR A 111 -2.79 -17.51 4.14
C TYR A 111 -2.01 -18.54 3.32
N GLY A 112 -0.72 -18.74 3.67
CA GLY A 112 0.17 -19.62 2.92
C GLY A 112 0.69 -19.04 1.58
N VAL A 113 0.23 -17.84 1.19
CA VAL A 113 0.70 -17.09 0.02
C VAL A 113 1.64 -15.98 0.43
N LEU A 114 1.26 -15.17 1.41
CA LEU A 114 2.10 -14.10 1.96
C LEU A 114 3.03 -14.64 3.05
N ASN A 115 4.26 -14.11 3.07
CA ASN A 115 5.28 -14.50 4.03
C ASN A 115 4.80 -14.32 5.48
N GLY A 116 4.74 -15.41 6.24
CA GLY A 116 4.35 -15.39 7.64
C GLY A 116 2.91 -14.95 7.94
N MET A 117 2.04 -14.90 6.92
CA MET A 117 0.63 -14.55 7.08
C MET A 117 -0.10 -15.62 7.91
N PRO A 118 -0.67 -15.29 9.08
CA PRO A 118 -1.47 -16.23 9.85
C PRO A 118 -2.85 -16.45 9.22
N MET A 119 -3.48 -17.56 9.53
CA MET A 119 -4.90 -17.71 9.23
C MET A 119 -5.72 -16.74 10.09
N LEU A 120 -6.59 -15.96 9.46
CA LEU A 120 -7.43 -14.99 10.15
C LEU A 120 -8.84 -15.54 10.38
N TYR A 121 -9.42 -15.19 11.51
CA TYR A 121 -10.73 -15.67 11.92
C TYR A 121 -11.68 -14.52 12.24
N ALA A 122 -12.91 -14.64 11.76
CA ALA A 122 -14.06 -13.88 12.20
C ALA A 122 -15.20 -14.88 12.49
N PHE A 123 -15.84 -14.74 13.63
CA PHE A 123 -16.87 -15.66 14.11
C PHE A 123 -18.30 -15.12 13.91
N THR A 124 -18.44 -14.00 13.19
CA THR A 124 -19.73 -13.41 12.87
C THR A 124 -20.46 -14.30 11.86
N ALA A 125 -21.76 -14.54 12.07
CA ALA A 125 -22.57 -15.34 11.16
C ALA A 125 -22.65 -14.71 9.76
N ALA A 126 -22.55 -15.53 8.71
CA ALA A 126 -22.42 -15.03 7.33
C ALA A 126 -23.67 -14.25 6.86
N ASP A 127 -24.87 -14.63 7.30
CA ASP A 127 -26.14 -13.97 6.98
C ASP A 127 -26.28 -12.57 7.59
N SER A 128 -25.51 -12.27 8.64
CA SER A 128 -25.45 -10.95 9.28
C SER A 128 -24.36 -10.04 8.72
N VAL A 129 -23.65 -10.45 7.66
CA VAL A 129 -22.53 -9.70 7.08
C VAL A 129 -22.77 -9.36 5.61
N PHE A 130 -22.78 -8.08 5.30
CA PHE A 130 -22.67 -7.60 3.92
C PHE A 130 -21.19 -7.32 3.64
N TYR A 131 -20.51 -8.29 2.99
CA TYR A 131 -19.06 -8.30 2.86
C TYR A 131 -18.46 -7.04 2.19
N PRO A 132 -19.09 -6.38 1.20
CA PRO A 132 -18.49 -5.19 0.60
C PRO A 132 -18.37 -4.03 1.59
N PHE A 133 -19.40 -3.79 2.41
CA PHE A 133 -19.34 -2.79 3.48
C PHE A 133 -18.32 -3.22 4.57
N ALA A 134 -18.32 -4.49 4.97
CA ALA A 134 -17.36 -5.00 5.94
C ALA A 134 -15.91 -4.81 5.47
N ALA A 135 -15.63 -5.07 4.19
CA ALA A 135 -14.30 -4.87 3.60
C ALA A 135 -13.86 -3.40 3.61
N LEU A 136 -14.74 -2.47 3.22
CA LEU A 136 -14.46 -1.03 3.30
C LEU A 136 -14.22 -0.57 4.75
N TYR A 137 -15.03 -1.07 5.68
CA TYR A 137 -14.88 -0.75 7.09
C TYR A 137 -13.56 -1.30 7.66
N ALA A 138 -13.14 -2.51 7.25
CA ALA A 138 -11.87 -3.12 7.65
C ALA A 138 -10.66 -2.32 7.14
N ILE A 139 -10.72 -1.77 5.93
CA ILE A 139 -9.68 -0.86 5.39
C ILE A 139 -9.52 0.34 6.32
N LEU A 140 -10.61 1.03 6.66
CA LEU A 140 -10.58 2.20 7.54
C LEU A 140 -10.13 1.85 8.96
N GLU A 141 -10.62 0.73 9.51
CA GLU A 141 -10.25 0.28 10.86
C GLU A 141 -8.77 -0.08 10.98
N THR A 142 -8.23 -0.77 9.96
CA THR A 142 -6.80 -1.08 9.92
C THR A 142 -5.97 0.19 9.73
N GLY A 143 -6.39 1.09 8.84
CA GLY A 143 -5.76 2.40 8.68
C GLY A 143 -5.74 3.20 9.98
N LYS A 144 -6.86 3.20 10.72
CA LYS A 144 -6.96 3.84 12.04
C LYS A 144 -5.96 3.26 13.05
N GLY A 145 -5.74 1.96 13.03
CA GLY A 145 -4.84 1.28 13.97
C GLY A 145 -3.36 1.35 13.62
N ILE A 146 -3.00 1.57 12.33
CA ILE A 146 -1.61 1.47 11.87
C ILE A 146 -0.94 2.84 11.64
N MET A 147 -1.71 3.91 11.44
CA MET A 147 -1.19 5.25 11.17
C MET A 147 -1.18 6.14 12.43
N PRO A 148 -0.17 7.01 12.60
CA PRO A 148 -0.08 7.90 13.77
C PRO A 148 -1.35 8.74 14.02
N SER A 149 -1.85 9.44 12.98
CA SER A 149 -3.09 10.24 13.07
C SER A 149 -4.33 9.45 12.61
N GLY A 150 -4.32 8.12 12.69
CA GLY A 150 -5.38 7.24 12.18
C GLY A 150 -6.77 7.53 12.77
N GLN A 151 -6.88 8.17 13.94
CA GLN A 151 -8.16 8.59 14.53
C GLN A 151 -8.98 9.52 13.60
N MET A 152 -8.36 10.20 12.65
CA MET A 152 -9.07 10.98 11.63
C MET A 152 -10.02 10.12 10.79
N LEU A 153 -9.77 8.82 10.69
CA LEU A 153 -10.63 7.90 9.93
C LEU A 153 -11.96 7.57 10.62
N VAL A 154 -12.13 7.91 11.90
CA VAL A 154 -13.40 7.69 12.62
C VAL A 154 -14.55 8.45 11.94
N GLU A 155 -14.31 9.67 11.51
CA GLU A 155 -15.32 10.44 10.77
C GLU A 155 -15.70 9.74 9.45
N LYS A 156 -14.71 9.23 8.73
CA LYS A 156 -14.96 8.49 7.47
C LYS A 156 -15.71 7.17 7.71
N GLN A 157 -15.45 6.48 8.84
CA GLN A 157 -16.22 5.31 9.24
C GLN A 157 -17.70 5.67 9.49
N LEU A 158 -17.96 6.74 10.23
CA LEU A 158 -19.34 7.20 10.51
C LEU A 158 -20.07 7.61 9.24
N LEU A 159 -19.42 8.34 8.33
CA LEU A 159 -19.97 8.72 7.04
C LEU A 159 -20.27 7.50 6.16
N LEU A 160 -19.41 6.50 6.16
CA LEU A 160 -19.64 5.25 5.43
C LEU A 160 -20.85 4.49 6.00
N GLU A 161 -20.96 4.36 7.33
CA GLU A 161 -22.12 3.76 7.98
C GLU A 161 -23.42 4.49 7.64
N GLN A 162 -23.40 5.82 7.72
CA GLN A 162 -24.57 6.65 7.38
C GLN A 162 -25.01 6.42 5.94
N LYS A 163 -24.09 6.45 4.96
CA LYS A 163 -24.40 6.21 3.55
C LYS A 163 -25.07 4.86 3.32
N PHE A 164 -24.57 3.80 3.92
CA PHE A 164 -25.16 2.48 3.75
C PHE A 164 -26.52 2.35 4.44
N ARG A 165 -26.69 2.96 5.62
CA ARG A 165 -27.96 3.05 6.34
C ARG A 165 -29.02 3.78 5.52
N GLU A 166 -28.69 4.94 4.98
CA GLU A 166 -29.58 5.76 4.13
C GLU A 166 -29.97 5.04 2.82
N ASN A 167 -29.12 4.13 2.33
CA ASN A 167 -29.42 3.27 1.20
C ASN A 167 -30.10 1.94 1.59
N GLY A 168 -30.55 1.82 2.85
CA GLY A 168 -31.39 0.74 3.31
C GLY A 168 -30.67 -0.54 3.71
N LEU A 169 -29.34 -0.52 3.95
CA LEU A 169 -28.66 -1.67 4.54
C LEU A 169 -29.15 -1.90 5.97
N PRO A 170 -29.66 -3.10 6.34
CA PRO A 170 -30.24 -3.34 7.65
C PRO A 170 -29.23 -3.15 8.80
N GLU A 171 -29.70 -2.58 9.92
CA GLU A 171 -28.85 -2.32 11.10
C GLU A 171 -28.15 -3.60 11.61
N GLY A 172 -28.83 -4.74 11.54
CA GLY A 172 -28.21 -6.03 11.89
C GLY A 172 -27.05 -6.40 11.01
N GLN A 173 -27.14 -6.13 9.70
CA GLN A 173 -26.05 -6.34 8.75
C GLN A 173 -24.93 -5.29 8.92
N ILE A 174 -25.25 -4.03 9.23
CA ILE A 174 -24.24 -3.01 9.57
C ILE A 174 -23.45 -3.47 10.82
N ALA A 175 -24.13 -3.85 11.89
CA ALA A 175 -23.51 -4.29 13.13
C ALA A 175 -22.66 -5.57 12.95
N GLY A 176 -23.19 -6.58 12.26
CA GLY A 176 -22.47 -7.82 11.94
C GLY A 176 -21.26 -7.58 11.07
N SER A 177 -21.39 -6.73 10.03
CA SER A 177 -20.29 -6.36 9.14
C SER A 177 -19.17 -5.64 9.89
N LYS A 178 -19.51 -4.72 10.80
CA LYS A 178 -18.52 -4.04 11.66
C LYS A 178 -17.79 -5.02 12.57
N ALA A 179 -18.52 -5.93 13.21
CA ALA A 179 -17.92 -6.95 14.09
C ALA A 179 -16.92 -7.84 13.31
N ALA A 180 -17.29 -8.26 12.10
CA ALA A 180 -16.41 -9.01 11.20
C ALA A 180 -15.18 -8.22 10.81
N ALA A 181 -15.35 -6.98 10.40
CA ALA A 181 -14.27 -6.06 10.00
C ALA A 181 -13.26 -5.83 11.15
N LEU A 182 -13.76 -5.57 12.37
CA LEU A 182 -12.93 -5.39 13.56
C LEU A 182 -12.09 -6.63 13.90
N ALA A 183 -12.66 -7.82 13.75
CA ALA A 183 -11.95 -9.08 14.01
C ALA A 183 -10.80 -9.29 13.03
N ILE A 184 -11.05 -9.11 11.74
CA ILE A 184 -10.04 -9.26 10.67
C ILE A 184 -8.99 -8.15 10.77
N ALA A 185 -9.40 -6.89 10.96
CA ALA A 185 -8.47 -5.77 11.13
C ALA A 185 -7.49 -6.00 12.27
N ARG A 186 -7.96 -6.50 13.43
CA ARG A 186 -7.09 -6.88 14.56
C ARG A 186 -6.07 -7.94 14.17
N GLY A 187 -6.50 -8.98 13.45
CA GLY A 187 -5.61 -10.03 12.97
C GLY A 187 -4.52 -9.49 12.03
N VAL A 188 -4.90 -8.61 11.10
CA VAL A 188 -3.95 -7.95 10.18
C VAL A 188 -3.01 -6.99 10.92
N LEU A 189 -3.49 -6.24 11.90
CA LEU A 189 -2.63 -5.39 12.74
C LEU A 189 -1.62 -6.20 13.55
N ASN A 190 -2.02 -7.37 14.09
CA ASN A 190 -1.10 -8.29 14.74
C ASN A 190 -0.05 -8.84 13.76
N TYR A 191 -0.44 -9.16 12.53
CA TYR A 191 0.50 -9.56 11.48
C TYR A 191 1.45 -8.42 11.11
N ALA A 192 0.97 -7.18 11.01
CA ALA A 192 1.79 -6.00 10.77
C ALA A 192 2.79 -5.74 11.91
N ALA A 193 2.41 -6.01 13.15
CA ALA A 193 3.29 -5.82 14.32
C ALA A 193 4.53 -6.74 14.32
N THR A 194 4.53 -7.79 13.50
CA THR A 194 5.64 -8.75 13.38
C THR A 194 6.52 -8.55 12.15
N ASP A 195 6.35 -7.47 11.40
CA ASP A 195 7.10 -7.25 10.15
C ASP A 195 8.47 -6.57 10.32
N GLY A 196 8.82 -6.16 11.51
CA GLY A 196 10.08 -5.48 11.79
C GLY A 196 9.97 -3.95 11.84
N TYR A 197 8.81 -3.35 11.56
CA TYR A 197 8.66 -1.88 11.53
C TYR A 197 8.96 -1.23 12.90
N ALA A 198 8.48 -1.82 13.98
CA ALA A 198 8.73 -1.30 15.32
C ALA A 198 10.22 -1.31 15.70
N GLN A 199 11.00 -2.23 15.14
CA GLN A 199 12.43 -2.37 15.39
C GLN A 199 13.26 -1.29 14.68
N LEU A 200 12.74 -0.60 13.66
CA LEU A 200 13.47 0.43 12.93
C LEU A 200 13.98 1.56 13.82
N THR A 201 13.27 1.87 14.90
CA THR A 201 13.68 2.88 15.88
C THR A 201 14.82 2.45 16.80
N ALA A 202 15.13 1.16 16.85
CA ALA A 202 16.22 0.60 17.65
C ALA A 202 17.56 0.57 16.92
N TYR A 203 17.58 0.79 15.61
CA TYR A 203 18.83 0.85 14.85
C TYR A 203 19.57 2.16 15.08
N ASP A 204 20.89 2.11 14.96
CA ASP A 204 21.74 3.28 15.01
C ASP A 204 21.35 4.28 13.92
N ARG A 205 21.47 5.57 14.26
CA ARG A 205 21.22 6.63 13.28
C ARG A 205 22.20 6.50 12.11
N TYR A 206 21.67 6.45 10.89
CA TYR A 206 22.49 6.41 9.68
C TYR A 206 23.45 7.61 9.62
N ARG A 207 24.73 7.33 9.38
CA ARG A 207 25.77 8.34 9.21
C ARG A 207 26.32 8.28 7.79
N PRO A 208 26.19 9.37 7.00
CA PRO A 208 26.86 9.44 5.70
C PRO A 208 28.36 9.23 5.83
N THR A 209 28.98 8.59 4.84
CA THR A 209 30.43 8.40 4.78
C THR A 209 31.08 9.54 4.02
N ASP A 210 32.33 9.86 4.30
CA ASP A 210 33.08 10.93 3.61
C ASP A 210 33.57 10.55 2.19
N HIS A 211 33.15 9.38 1.68
CA HIS A 211 33.54 8.93 0.35
C HIS A 211 32.92 9.84 -0.74
N PRO A 212 33.69 10.32 -1.73
CA PRO A 212 33.19 11.29 -2.74
C PRO A 212 31.98 10.79 -3.55
N ALA A 213 31.88 9.47 -3.78
CA ALA A 213 30.76 8.85 -4.48
C ALA A 213 29.50 8.66 -3.62
N ALA A 214 29.64 8.80 -2.29
CA ALA A 214 28.56 8.50 -1.35
C ALA A 214 27.57 9.65 -1.26
N TRP A 215 26.33 9.27 -1.00
CA TRP A 215 25.26 10.22 -0.71
C TRP A 215 25.56 11.03 0.55
N GLN A 216 25.27 12.31 0.47
CA GLN A 216 25.27 13.25 1.57
C GLN A 216 23.91 13.95 1.61
N PRO A 217 23.46 14.45 2.78
CA PRO A 217 22.35 15.39 2.86
C PRO A 217 22.51 16.53 1.86
N THR A 218 21.41 16.99 1.28
CA THR A 218 21.41 18.00 0.22
C THR A 218 20.67 19.28 0.66
N PRO A 219 21.02 20.44 0.07
CA PRO A 219 20.26 21.67 0.31
C PRO A 219 18.79 21.50 -0.16
N PRO A 220 17.87 22.36 0.33
CA PRO A 220 18.12 23.45 1.28
C PRO A 220 18.14 23.01 2.74
N ASP A 221 17.51 21.86 3.09
CA ASP A 221 17.22 21.50 4.48
C ASP A 221 18.22 20.55 5.11
N TRP A 222 19.13 19.97 4.34
CA TRP A 222 20.15 19.04 4.84
C TRP A 222 19.56 17.91 5.69
N MET A 223 18.39 17.43 5.28
CA MET A 223 17.63 16.41 6.00
C MET A 223 18.43 15.13 6.20
N ALA A 224 18.26 14.53 7.37
CA ALA A 224 18.83 13.20 7.65
C ALA A 224 18.24 12.13 6.73
N ALA A 225 18.97 11.03 6.55
CA ALA A 225 18.56 9.89 5.76
C ALA A 225 17.20 9.34 6.21
N ILE A 226 16.30 9.11 5.26
CA ILE A 226 14.95 8.57 5.50
C ILE A 226 14.95 7.06 5.30
N ASP A 227 14.46 6.33 6.30
CA ASP A 227 14.20 4.89 6.30
C ASP A 227 15.42 4.03 5.90
N PRO A 228 16.64 4.26 6.44
CA PRO A 228 17.85 3.59 5.97
C PRO A 228 17.86 2.06 6.15
N TYR A 229 16.99 1.54 7.01
CA TYR A 229 16.88 0.11 7.33
C TYR A 229 15.59 -0.54 6.82
N TRP A 230 14.92 0.11 5.85
CA TRP A 230 13.65 -0.37 5.31
C TRP A 230 13.72 -1.77 4.68
N ASN A 231 14.89 -2.15 4.19
CA ASN A 231 15.19 -3.47 3.64
C ASN A 231 15.17 -4.62 4.67
N THR A 232 15.10 -4.30 5.98
CA THR A 232 15.01 -5.29 7.05
C THR A 232 13.58 -5.74 7.35
N LEU A 233 12.60 -5.05 6.78
CA LEU A 233 11.20 -5.41 6.93
C LEU A 233 10.88 -6.73 6.21
N ARG A 234 9.96 -7.49 6.81
CA ARG A 234 9.44 -8.70 6.15
C ARG A 234 8.66 -8.31 4.89
N PRO A 235 9.09 -8.74 3.69
CA PRO A 235 8.31 -8.54 2.48
C PRO A 235 7.06 -9.42 2.48
N PHE A 236 6.09 -9.06 1.66
CA PHE A 236 4.85 -9.84 1.51
C PHE A 236 5.06 -11.09 0.65
N PHE A 237 5.73 -10.95 -0.49
CA PHE A 237 5.95 -12.03 -1.46
C PHE A 237 7.43 -12.33 -1.66
N LEU A 238 8.31 -11.34 -1.65
CA LEU A 238 9.73 -11.53 -1.94
C LEU A 238 10.38 -12.48 -0.93
N GLU A 239 11.32 -13.30 -1.40
CA GLU A 239 12.15 -14.14 -0.55
C GLU A 239 13.19 -13.32 0.21
N SER A 240 13.64 -12.22 -0.40
CA SER A 240 14.53 -11.23 0.22
C SER A 240 14.41 -9.88 -0.47
N ALA A 241 14.82 -8.80 0.20
CA ALA A 241 14.89 -7.46 -0.38
C ALA A 241 15.76 -7.40 -1.65
N GLN A 242 16.69 -8.31 -1.79
CA GLN A 242 17.74 -8.36 -2.84
C GLN A 242 17.31 -9.13 -4.08
N GLN A 243 16.15 -9.77 -4.08
CA GLN A 243 15.74 -10.73 -5.12
C GLN A 243 15.71 -10.12 -6.53
N PHE A 244 15.32 -8.85 -6.66
CA PHE A 244 15.26 -8.11 -7.93
C PHE A 244 16.27 -6.97 -7.98
N ARG A 245 17.48 -7.20 -7.45
CA ARG A 245 18.56 -6.23 -7.48
C ARG A 245 18.83 -5.79 -8.92
N PRO A 246 18.84 -4.46 -9.21
CA PRO A 246 19.19 -3.95 -10.53
C PRO A 246 20.69 -4.17 -10.86
N ALA A 247 21.07 -3.93 -12.11
CA ALA A 247 22.49 -3.88 -12.49
C ALA A 247 23.22 -2.83 -11.62
N PRO A 248 24.52 -2.99 -11.34
CA PRO A 248 25.27 -2.00 -10.56
C PRO A 248 25.23 -0.62 -11.24
N PRO A 249 25.20 0.49 -10.45
CA PRO A 249 25.28 1.83 -11.02
C PRO A 249 26.59 2.06 -11.74
N VAL A 250 26.59 2.96 -12.72
CA VAL A 250 27.81 3.43 -13.37
C VAL A 250 28.81 3.89 -12.30
N PRO A 251 30.05 3.37 -12.29
CA PRO A 251 31.06 3.73 -11.30
C PRO A 251 31.36 5.22 -11.26
N PHE A 252 31.47 5.78 -10.06
CA PHE A 252 31.80 7.19 -9.86
C PHE A 252 33.21 7.48 -10.43
N SER A 253 33.30 8.59 -11.18
CA SER A 253 34.55 9.14 -11.66
C SER A 253 34.39 10.65 -11.93
N THR A 254 35.43 11.42 -11.67
CA THR A 254 35.49 12.84 -12.03
C THR A 254 36.24 13.10 -13.34
N GLU A 255 36.74 12.04 -13.97
CA GLU A 255 37.41 12.11 -15.28
C GLU A 255 36.43 12.65 -16.34
N ALA A 256 36.86 13.69 -17.06
CA ALA A 256 36.00 14.44 -17.97
C ALA A 256 35.22 13.57 -19.00
N ASN A 257 35.84 12.51 -19.50
CA ASN A 257 35.28 11.63 -20.53
C ASN A 257 34.74 10.30 -19.94
N SER A 258 34.60 10.21 -18.62
CA SER A 258 34.07 9.00 -18.00
C SER A 258 32.57 8.83 -18.24
N PRO A 259 32.05 7.60 -18.21
CA PRO A 259 30.61 7.33 -18.30
C PRO A 259 29.81 8.04 -17.20
N PHE A 260 30.37 8.18 -15.99
CA PHE A 260 29.68 8.89 -14.90
C PHE A 260 29.54 10.38 -15.20
N MET A 261 30.61 11.04 -15.72
CA MET A 261 30.53 12.44 -16.10
C MET A 261 29.62 12.69 -17.30
N ALA A 262 29.40 11.70 -18.16
CA ALA A 262 28.38 11.78 -19.21
C ALA A 262 26.97 11.85 -18.58
N LEU A 263 26.67 11.04 -17.57
CA LEU A 263 25.40 11.11 -16.82
C LEU A 263 25.24 12.45 -16.09
N VAL A 264 26.30 12.96 -15.48
CA VAL A 264 26.29 14.25 -14.78
C VAL A 264 25.96 15.39 -15.75
N ARG A 265 26.61 15.42 -16.94
CA ARG A 265 26.34 16.41 -17.98
C ARG A 265 24.93 16.29 -18.52
N GLU A 266 24.42 15.08 -18.76
CA GLU A 266 23.03 14.88 -19.21
C GLU A 266 22.03 15.56 -18.29
N VAL A 267 22.17 15.38 -16.97
CA VAL A 267 21.28 16.04 -16.01
C VAL A 267 21.45 17.56 -16.00
N TYR A 268 22.71 18.04 -16.04
CA TYR A 268 23.02 19.45 -16.08
C TYR A 268 22.44 20.15 -17.30
N ASP A 269 22.70 19.61 -18.49
CA ASP A 269 22.24 20.16 -19.77
C ASP A 269 20.71 20.07 -19.91
N THR A 270 20.11 18.97 -19.49
CA THR A 270 18.65 18.82 -19.45
C THR A 270 18.03 19.88 -18.55
N GLY A 271 18.52 20.06 -17.33
CA GLY A 271 17.99 21.04 -16.37
C GLY A 271 18.04 22.48 -16.87
N ARG A 272 19.06 22.83 -17.64
CA ARG A 272 19.21 24.17 -18.24
C ARG A 272 18.31 24.41 -19.46
N ASN A 273 17.92 23.36 -20.17
CA ASN A 273 17.23 23.43 -21.46
C ASN A 273 15.81 22.84 -21.43
N LEU A 274 15.20 22.68 -20.24
CA LEU A 274 13.85 22.15 -20.11
C LEU A 274 12.85 23.00 -20.91
N ASN A 275 12.07 22.34 -21.78
CA ASN A 275 10.89 22.95 -22.38
C ASN A 275 9.69 22.93 -21.42
N ALA A 276 8.58 23.57 -21.81
CA ALA A 276 7.38 23.68 -20.98
C ALA A 276 6.79 22.30 -20.63
N GLU A 277 6.70 21.38 -21.58
CA GLU A 277 6.16 20.02 -21.39
C GLU A 277 7.02 19.23 -20.40
N GLN A 278 8.33 19.29 -20.48
CA GLN A 278 9.24 18.61 -19.56
C GLN A 278 9.11 19.13 -18.13
N ARG A 279 8.87 20.45 -17.94
CA ARG A 279 8.60 21.05 -16.65
C ARG A 279 7.28 20.56 -16.09
N GLU A 280 6.20 20.58 -16.88
CA GLU A 280 4.89 20.08 -16.48
C GLU A 280 4.95 18.59 -16.09
N ILE A 281 5.69 17.76 -16.83
CA ILE A 281 5.93 16.35 -16.50
C ILE A 281 6.65 16.22 -15.16
N ALA A 282 7.71 16.99 -14.92
CA ALA A 282 8.45 16.94 -13.66
C ALA A 282 7.57 17.34 -12.46
N GLU A 283 6.80 18.40 -12.60
CA GLU A 283 5.90 18.94 -11.57
C GLU A 283 4.71 18.00 -11.28
N PHE A 284 4.14 17.39 -12.32
CA PHE A 284 3.03 16.44 -12.20
C PHE A 284 3.42 15.19 -11.38
N TRP A 285 4.61 14.65 -11.60
CA TRP A 285 5.13 13.50 -10.87
C TRP A 285 5.96 13.86 -9.63
N ASP A 286 5.89 15.10 -9.16
CA ASP A 286 6.59 15.52 -7.93
C ASP A 286 5.82 15.09 -6.68
N CYS A 287 5.80 13.80 -6.42
CA CYS A 287 5.17 13.18 -5.27
C CYS A 287 6.10 13.20 -4.04
N ASN A 288 6.61 14.37 -3.68
CA ASN A 288 7.52 14.53 -2.55
C ASN A 288 6.78 15.00 -1.28
N PRO A 289 6.52 14.12 -0.27
CA PRO A 289 5.85 14.52 0.96
C PRO A 289 6.72 15.46 1.83
N PHE A 290 8.02 15.53 1.57
CA PHE A 290 9.00 16.34 2.30
C PHE A 290 9.30 17.68 1.62
N ALA A 291 8.57 18.03 0.55
CA ALA A 291 8.81 19.30 -0.14
C ALA A 291 8.53 20.47 0.80
N VAL A 292 9.51 21.39 0.92
CA VAL A 292 9.44 22.58 1.76
C VAL A 292 9.77 23.81 0.93
N GLN A 293 8.99 24.85 1.08
CA GLN A 293 9.27 26.16 0.52
C GLN A 293 9.68 27.13 1.64
N HIS A 294 10.80 27.79 1.46
CA HIS A 294 11.28 28.80 2.40
C HIS A 294 10.91 30.21 1.93
N SER A 295 10.41 31.03 2.86
CA SER A 295 10.18 32.46 2.66
C SER A 295 10.70 33.20 3.91
N GLY A 296 11.93 33.71 3.83
CA GLY A 296 12.63 34.26 5.00
C GLY A 296 12.80 33.20 6.10
N HIS A 297 12.24 33.47 7.29
CA HIS A 297 12.27 32.54 8.42
C HIS A 297 11.13 31.52 8.42
N LEU A 298 10.21 31.58 7.44
CA LEU A 298 9.06 30.71 7.35
C LEU A 298 9.38 29.51 6.45
N ALA A 299 9.23 28.30 6.99
CA ALA A 299 9.26 27.04 6.23
C ALA A 299 7.84 26.52 6.05
N ILE A 300 7.40 26.41 4.80
CA ILE A 300 6.06 25.93 4.45
C ILE A 300 6.20 24.56 3.84
N GLY A 301 5.68 23.52 4.52
CA GLY A 301 5.61 22.17 3.96
C GLY A 301 4.58 22.09 2.82
N LEU A 302 5.04 21.78 1.62
CA LEU A 302 4.21 21.50 0.46
C LEU A 302 3.85 20.02 0.50
N LYS A 303 2.83 19.66 1.29
CA LYS A 303 2.44 18.27 1.49
C LYS A 303 1.85 17.69 0.22
N LYS A 304 2.62 16.87 -0.49
CA LYS A 304 2.16 16.14 -1.68
C LYS A 304 1.95 14.67 -1.36
N ILE A 305 1.04 14.04 -2.11
CA ILE A 305 0.79 12.60 -2.03
C ILE A 305 2.08 11.83 -2.35
N SER A 306 2.32 10.71 -1.67
CA SER A 306 3.48 9.85 -1.97
C SER A 306 3.33 9.15 -3.33
N PRO A 307 4.43 8.67 -3.96
CA PRO A 307 4.33 7.93 -5.23
C PRO A 307 3.39 6.72 -5.14
N GLY A 308 3.42 6.00 -4.02
CA GLY A 308 2.49 4.88 -3.78
C GLY A 308 1.04 5.34 -3.72
N GLY A 309 0.77 6.45 -3.03
CA GLY A 309 -0.59 7.04 -2.95
C GLY A 309 -1.09 7.52 -4.31
N HIS A 310 -0.22 8.09 -5.15
CA HIS A 310 -0.56 8.49 -6.50
C HIS A 310 -1.04 7.28 -7.32
N TRP A 311 -0.30 6.16 -7.29
CA TRP A 311 -0.70 4.93 -8.00
C TRP A 311 -1.94 4.27 -7.42
N ILE A 312 -2.19 4.34 -6.11
CA ILE A 312 -3.47 3.90 -5.49
C ILE A 312 -4.64 4.73 -6.03
N ASN A 313 -4.48 6.05 -6.16
CA ASN A 313 -5.54 6.89 -6.72
C ASN A 313 -5.73 6.66 -8.23
N ILE A 314 -4.66 6.46 -9.01
CA ILE A 314 -4.74 6.05 -10.43
C ILE A 314 -5.55 4.74 -10.54
N CYS A 315 -5.32 3.76 -9.67
CA CYS A 315 -6.10 2.52 -9.64
C CYS A 315 -7.59 2.80 -9.44
N GLY A 316 -7.94 3.65 -8.46
CA GLY A 316 -9.32 4.06 -8.21
C GLY A 316 -9.96 4.74 -9.41
N LEU A 317 -9.28 5.73 -10.00
CA LEU A 317 -9.73 6.45 -11.20
C LEU A 317 -9.95 5.50 -12.38
N ALA A 318 -9.00 4.59 -12.65
CA ALA A 318 -9.12 3.64 -13.74
C ALA A 318 -10.28 2.65 -13.52
N CYS A 319 -10.48 2.17 -12.29
CA CYS A 319 -11.61 1.32 -11.93
C CYS A 319 -12.95 2.04 -12.15
N GLU A 320 -13.06 3.31 -11.76
CA GLU A 320 -14.26 4.13 -11.98
C GLU A 320 -14.52 4.37 -13.47
N GLN A 321 -13.51 4.80 -14.22
CA GLN A 321 -13.60 5.07 -15.66
C GLN A 321 -13.97 3.80 -16.45
N GLN A 322 -13.49 2.63 -16.03
CA GLN A 322 -13.81 1.34 -16.64
C GLN A 322 -15.05 0.67 -16.03
N LYS A 323 -15.72 1.28 -15.05
CA LYS A 323 -16.92 0.76 -14.37
C LYS A 323 -16.69 -0.65 -13.78
N ARG A 324 -15.54 -0.85 -13.14
CA ARG A 324 -15.19 -2.12 -12.51
C ARG A 324 -16.09 -2.42 -11.31
N SER A 325 -16.39 -3.69 -11.11
CA SER A 325 -17.14 -4.16 -9.93
C SER A 325 -16.34 -3.92 -8.64
N PHE A 326 -17.03 -3.95 -7.50
CA PHE A 326 -16.38 -3.88 -6.20
C PHE A 326 -15.29 -4.96 -6.04
N ARG A 327 -15.60 -6.20 -6.49
CA ARG A 327 -14.66 -7.33 -6.45
C ARG A 327 -13.38 -7.02 -7.22
N GLU A 328 -13.50 -6.64 -8.49
CA GLU A 328 -12.35 -6.31 -9.34
C GLU A 328 -11.54 -5.13 -8.76
N GLY A 329 -12.22 -4.10 -8.30
CA GLY A 329 -11.59 -2.94 -7.68
C GLY A 329 -10.79 -3.31 -6.42
N LEU A 330 -11.38 -4.05 -5.49
CA LEU A 330 -10.71 -4.45 -4.24
C LEU A 330 -9.50 -5.36 -4.50
N ILE A 331 -9.64 -6.33 -5.40
CA ILE A 331 -8.54 -7.22 -5.80
C ILE A 331 -7.38 -6.40 -6.39
N THR A 332 -7.68 -5.50 -7.34
CA THR A 332 -6.66 -4.70 -8.02
C THR A 332 -5.93 -3.77 -7.04
N HIS A 333 -6.67 -3.06 -6.16
CA HIS A 333 -6.06 -2.21 -5.15
C HIS A 333 -5.18 -2.99 -4.18
N THR A 334 -5.61 -4.16 -3.73
CA THR A 334 -4.85 -4.99 -2.79
C THR A 334 -3.58 -5.52 -3.45
N ALA A 335 -3.69 -6.09 -4.65
CA ALA A 335 -2.53 -6.56 -5.41
C ALA A 335 -1.51 -5.44 -5.65
N LEU A 336 -2.00 -4.25 -6.06
CA LEU A 336 -1.18 -3.07 -6.27
C LEU A 336 -0.43 -2.65 -5.00
N ALA A 337 -1.14 -2.53 -3.88
CA ALA A 337 -0.55 -2.07 -2.63
C ALA A 337 0.51 -3.03 -2.08
N LEU A 338 0.23 -4.34 -2.10
CA LEU A 338 1.18 -5.37 -1.67
C LEU A 338 2.43 -5.38 -2.56
N THR A 339 2.24 -5.27 -3.88
CA THR A 339 3.37 -5.22 -4.84
C THR A 339 4.23 -3.99 -4.63
N MET A 340 3.62 -2.81 -4.43
CA MET A 340 4.38 -1.57 -4.18
C MET A 340 5.14 -1.62 -2.85
N ALA A 341 4.58 -2.22 -1.81
CA ALA A 341 5.28 -2.38 -0.54
C ALA A 341 6.56 -3.21 -0.70
N ASP A 342 6.48 -4.33 -1.40
CA ASP A 342 7.66 -5.15 -1.73
C ASP A 342 8.65 -4.41 -2.63
N ALA A 343 8.16 -3.63 -3.60
CA ALA A 343 9.00 -2.82 -4.47
C ALA A 343 9.76 -1.72 -3.70
N PHE A 344 9.16 -1.12 -2.66
CA PHE A 344 9.87 -0.19 -1.78
C PHE A 344 10.94 -0.89 -0.94
N ILE A 345 10.68 -2.09 -0.41
CA ILE A 345 11.69 -2.87 0.33
C ILE A 345 12.89 -3.16 -0.57
N SER A 346 12.65 -3.64 -1.79
CA SER A 346 13.72 -3.93 -2.75
C SER A 346 14.48 -2.69 -3.23
N CYS A 347 13.76 -1.59 -3.52
CA CYS A 347 14.38 -0.34 -3.93
C CYS A 347 15.23 0.28 -2.82
N TRP A 348 14.79 0.23 -1.56
CA TRP A 348 15.53 0.76 -0.41
C TRP A 348 16.77 -0.07 -0.06
N ASP A 349 16.74 -1.41 -0.26
CA ASP A 349 17.96 -2.23 -0.19
C ASP A 349 19.03 -1.71 -1.13
N GLU A 350 18.67 -1.47 -2.40
CA GLU A 350 19.61 -0.97 -3.39
C GLU A 350 20.09 0.44 -3.06
N LYS A 351 19.21 1.35 -2.63
CA LYS A 351 19.58 2.73 -2.32
C LYS A 351 20.69 2.81 -1.29
N TYR A 352 20.52 2.13 -0.16
CA TYR A 352 21.49 2.19 0.94
C TYR A 352 22.70 1.29 0.74
N ARG A 353 22.57 0.27 -0.11
CA ARG A 353 23.69 -0.60 -0.52
C ARG A 353 24.62 0.13 -1.50
N SER A 354 24.09 0.75 -2.56
CA SER A 354 24.89 1.49 -3.53
C SER A 354 25.33 2.86 -3.01
N ASN A 355 24.55 3.45 -2.12
CA ASN A 355 24.80 4.72 -1.44
C ASN A 355 25.26 5.85 -2.37
N ARG A 356 24.73 5.90 -3.60
CA ARG A 356 25.21 6.80 -4.67
C ARG A 356 24.86 8.26 -4.42
N ILE A 357 25.82 9.14 -4.71
CA ILE A 357 25.72 10.60 -4.72
C ILE A 357 24.56 11.10 -5.60
N ARG A 358 23.91 12.19 -5.19
CA ARG A 358 22.85 12.88 -5.96
C ARG A 358 23.42 13.79 -7.05
N PRO A 359 22.65 14.03 -8.15
CA PRO A 359 23.07 14.94 -9.22
C PRO A 359 23.47 16.33 -8.73
N VAL A 360 22.70 16.94 -7.83
CA VAL A 360 23.01 18.26 -7.29
C VAL A 360 24.40 18.30 -6.66
N THR A 361 24.75 17.31 -5.86
CA THR A 361 26.06 17.23 -5.23
C THR A 361 27.18 17.01 -6.25
N ALA A 362 26.96 16.12 -7.24
CA ALA A 362 27.93 15.84 -8.29
C ALA A 362 28.17 17.07 -9.19
N ILE A 363 27.10 17.71 -9.65
CA ILE A 363 27.15 18.90 -10.51
C ILE A 363 27.83 20.07 -9.80
N ASN A 364 27.45 20.33 -8.54
CA ASN A 364 28.05 21.45 -7.78
C ASN A 364 29.57 21.24 -7.53
N ARG A 365 30.04 19.99 -7.47
CA ARG A 365 31.45 19.67 -7.27
C ARG A 365 32.26 19.72 -8.59
N THR A 366 31.62 19.52 -9.76
CA THR A 366 32.37 19.22 -11.00
C THR A 366 32.09 20.16 -12.16
N LEU A 367 30.93 20.82 -12.22
CA LEU A 367 30.50 21.63 -13.35
C LEU A 367 30.10 23.06 -12.97
N ASP A 368 29.20 23.22 -11.98
CA ASP A 368 28.60 24.49 -11.65
C ASP A 368 28.20 24.49 -10.15
N ALA A 369 28.97 25.18 -9.33
CA ALA A 369 28.78 25.24 -7.87
C ALA A 369 27.43 25.83 -7.43
N ASN A 370 26.74 26.57 -8.31
CA ASN A 370 25.47 27.24 -8.01
C ASN A 370 24.26 26.54 -8.67
N TRP A 371 24.47 25.43 -9.38
CA TRP A 371 23.37 24.72 -10.02
C TRP A 371 22.37 24.18 -9.01
N GLN A 372 21.08 24.32 -9.33
CA GLN A 372 19.98 23.80 -8.53
C GLN A 372 19.07 22.93 -9.42
N PRO A 373 18.57 21.79 -8.90
CA PRO A 373 17.59 20.99 -9.62
C PRO A 373 16.22 21.71 -9.64
N LEU A 374 15.38 21.37 -10.61
CA LEU A 374 14.00 21.87 -10.69
C LEU A 374 13.17 21.38 -9.49
N LEU A 375 13.36 20.13 -9.06
CA LEU A 375 12.67 19.53 -7.91
C LEU A 375 13.60 19.42 -6.71
N GLN A 376 13.03 19.58 -5.51
CA GLN A 376 13.77 19.35 -4.28
C GLN A 376 14.31 17.91 -4.23
N THR A 377 15.61 17.78 -4.01
CA THR A 377 16.26 16.46 -3.90
C THR A 377 15.81 15.75 -2.63
N PRO A 378 15.25 14.52 -2.76
CA PRO A 378 14.81 13.76 -1.59
C PRO A 378 15.97 13.29 -0.71
N PRO A 379 15.76 13.15 0.65
CA PRO A 379 16.81 12.87 1.61
C PRO A 379 17.15 11.37 1.72
N PHE A 380 17.59 10.77 0.62
CA PHE A 380 18.08 9.37 0.55
C PHE A 380 18.95 9.17 -0.68
N PRO A 381 19.79 8.09 -0.73
CA PRO A 381 20.68 7.81 -1.85
C PRO A 381 19.98 7.76 -3.21
N GLU A 382 20.75 8.06 -4.24
CA GLU A 382 20.19 8.29 -5.59
C GLU A 382 19.70 7.01 -6.24
N TYR A 383 20.52 5.93 -6.27
CA TYR A 383 20.31 4.72 -7.08
C TYR A 383 19.58 3.62 -6.29
N ALA A 384 18.61 2.89 -6.89
CA ALA A 384 17.90 3.14 -8.13
C ALA A 384 16.77 4.18 -7.90
N SER A 385 16.19 4.71 -9.00
CA SER A 385 15.08 5.65 -8.90
C SER A 385 13.84 5.00 -8.28
N GLY A 386 13.38 5.54 -7.13
CA GLY A 386 12.18 5.05 -6.45
C GLY A 386 10.92 5.18 -7.31
N HIS A 387 10.71 6.35 -7.93
CA HIS A 387 9.58 6.55 -8.84
C HIS A 387 9.59 5.55 -10.00
N SER A 388 10.75 5.28 -10.62
CA SER A 388 10.85 4.31 -11.71
C SER A 388 10.47 2.90 -11.25
N THR A 389 11.03 2.45 -10.12
CA THR A 389 10.79 1.10 -9.58
C THR A 389 9.32 0.90 -9.21
N ILE A 390 8.75 1.84 -8.45
CA ILE A 390 7.38 1.74 -7.96
C ILE A 390 6.38 1.87 -9.12
N SER A 391 6.61 2.81 -10.04
CA SER A 391 5.71 3.02 -11.17
C SER A 391 5.71 1.84 -12.14
N ALA A 392 6.87 1.23 -12.41
CA ALA A 392 6.94 0.04 -13.25
C ALA A 392 6.21 -1.15 -12.60
N ALA A 393 6.42 -1.40 -11.31
CA ALA A 393 5.73 -2.47 -10.59
C ALA A 393 4.21 -2.24 -10.57
N ALA A 394 3.77 -1.00 -10.32
CA ALA A 394 2.37 -0.62 -10.34
C ALA A 394 1.74 -0.80 -11.73
N ALA A 395 2.43 -0.36 -12.78
CA ALA A 395 1.94 -0.48 -14.14
C ALA A 395 1.74 -1.93 -14.59
N GLU A 396 2.60 -2.87 -14.19
CA GLU A 396 2.42 -4.29 -14.51
C GLU A 396 1.15 -4.85 -13.83
N VAL A 397 0.92 -4.51 -12.55
CA VAL A 397 -0.29 -4.93 -11.82
C VAL A 397 -1.54 -4.35 -12.47
N LEU A 398 -1.57 -3.06 -12.74
CA LEU A 398 -2.74 -2.41 -13.34
C LEU A 398 -3.00 -2.91 -14.77
N THR A 399 -1.94 -3.14 -15.55
CA THR A 399 -2.06 -3.73 -16.90
C THR A 399 -2.65 -5.14 -16.83
N HIS A 400 -2.22 -5.96 -15.87
CA HIS A 400 -2.74 -7.31 -15.70
C HIS A 400 -4.24 -7.33 -15.40
N PHE A 401 -4.70 -6.52 -14.47
CA PHE A 401 -6.08 -6.56 -13.99
C PHE A 401 -7.05 -5.68 -14.80
N LEU A 402 -6.58 -4.56 -15.32
CA LEU A 402 -7.42 -3.56 -16.00
C LEU A 402 -7.25 -3.55 -17.52
N GLY A 403 -6.25 -4.27 -18.03
CA GLY A 403 -5.96 -4.44 -19.45
C GLY A 403 -4.84 -3.54 -19.97
N ASP A 404 -4.16 -4.03 -21.01
CA ASP A 404 -3.15 -3.26 -21.74
C ASP A 404 -3.80 -2.22 -22.67
N ASN A 405 -3.09 -1.15 -23.01
CA ASN A 405 -3.54 -0.08 -23.89
C ASN A 405 -4.92 0.50 -23.52
N LYS A 406 -5.26 0.48 -22.24
CA LYS A 406 -6.43 1.17 -21.69
C LYS A 406 -6.04 2.58 -21.27
N GLY A 407 -6.46 3.55 -22.09
CA GLY A 407 -6.23 4.96 -21.77
C GLY A 407 -7.01 5.37 -20.52
N PHE A 408 -6.44 6.29 -19.75
CA PHE A 408 -7.08 6.88 -18.57
C PHE A 408 -6.64 8.32 -18.38
N THR A 409 -7.47 9.10 -17.70
CA THR A 409 -7.14 10.46 -17.29
C THR A 409 -6.88 10.48 -15.80
N ASP A 410 -5.69 10.95 -15.44
CA ASP A 410 -5.25 11.11 -14.07
C ASP A 410 -5.40 12.56 -13.62
N ASN A 411 -6.20 12.79 -12.59
CA ASN A 411 -6.44 14.08 -11.95
C ASN A 411 -5.97 14.11 -10.50
N THR A 412 -5.11 13.19 -10.09
CA THR A 412 -4.63 13.06 -8.70
C THR A 412 -4.04 14.37 -8.19
N GLU A 413 -3.28 15.05 -9.02
CA GLU A 413 -2.58 16.29 -8.66
C GLU A 413 -3.44 17.56 -8.80
N ALA A 414 -4.71 17.43 -9.20
CA ALA A 414 -5.65 18.58 -9.33
C ALA A 414 -5.87 19.28 -7.98
N LEU A 415 -5.76 18.56 -6.86
CA LEU A 415 -5.81 19.13 -5.50
C LEU A 415 -4.70 20.16 -5.23
N TYR A 416 -3.62 20.09 -5.97
CA TYR A 416 -2.48 20.99 -5.88
C TYR A 416 -2.44 22.02 -7.01
N GLY A 417 -3.54 22.15 -7.78
CA GLY A 417 -3.65 23.08 -8.89
C GLY A 417 -2.95 22.63 -10.18
N ILE A 418 -2.48 21.38 -10.23
CA ILE A 418 -1.80 20.81 -11.41
C ILE A 418 -2.86 20.22 -12.35
N LYS A 419 -2.71 20.49 -13.66
CA LYS A 419 -3.65 20.02 -14.68
C LYS A 419 -3.69 18.50 -14.78
N PRO A 420 -4.86 17.88 -15.01
CA PRO A 420 -4.96 16.46 -15.31
C PRO A 420 -4.13 16.08 -16.54
N ARG A 421 -3.58 14.86 -16.53
CA ARG A 421 -2.85 14.27 -17.66
C ARG A 421 -3.52 13.00 -18.14
N THR A 422 -3.50 12.78 -19.46
CA THR A 422 -4.11 11.59 -20.08
C THR A 422 -3.02 10.68 -20.62
N PHE A 423 -3.10 9.41 -20.28
CA PHE A 423 -2.15 8.38 -20.66
C PHE A 423 -2.81 7.33 -21.53
N ARG A 424 -2.08 6.80 -22.52
CA ARG A 424 -2.57 5.71 -23.39
C ARG A 424 -2.54 4.34 -22.72
N SER A 425 -1.69 4.17 -21.70
CA SER A 425 -1.55 2.92 -20.94
C SER A 425 -0.88 3.20 -19.58
N PHE A 426 -0.98 2.26 -18.63
CA PHE A 426 -0.28 2.35 -17.34
C PHE A 426 1.24 2.33 -17.52
N ARG A 427 1.75 1.54 -18.49
CA ARG A 427 3.17 1.51 -18.81
C ARG A 427 3.68 2.84 -19.39
N SER A 428 2.87 3.54 -20.18
CA SER A 428 3.25 4.88 -20.66
C SER A 428 3.31 5.90 -19.52
N ALA A 429 2.37 5.82 -18.56
CA ALA A 429 2.41 6.66 -17.36
C ALA A 429 3.64 6.37 -16.49
N ALA A 430 3.98 5.08 -16.31
CA ALA A 430 5.19 4.69 -15.58
C ALA A 430 6.49 5.20 -16.26
N GLY A 431 6.56 5.15 -17.59
CA GLY A 431 7.68 5.72 -18.34
C GLY A 431 7.81 7.23 -18.15
N GLU A 432 6.67 7.95 -18.14
CA GLU A 432 6.66 9.39 -17.88
C GLU A 432 7.05 9.71 -16.43
N ALA A 433 6.52 8.96 -15.44
CA ALA A 433 6.89 9.08 -14.04
C ALA A 433 8.40 8.83 -13.83
N ALA A 434 8.98 7.91 -14.57
CA ALA A 434 10.41 7.61 -14.51
C ALA A 434 11.27 8.74 -15.08
N ILE A 435 10.97 9.21 -16.31
CA ILE A 435 11.75 10.28 -16.95
C ILE A 435 11.58 11.62 -16.25
N SER A 436 10.46 11.85 -15.57
CA SER A 436 10.22 13.07 -14.79
C SER A 436 11.33 13.35 -13.77
N ARG A 437 12.00 12.29 -13.30
CA ARG A 437 13.06 12.41 -12.27
C ARG A 437 14.35 12.95 -12.84
N LEU A 438 14.64 12.64 -14.13
CA LEU A 438 15.73 13.26 -14.88
C LEU A 438 15.43 14.74 -15.16
N TYR A 439 14.21 15.05 -15.63
CA TYR A 439 13.76 16.43 -15.85
C TYR A 439 13.77 17.24 -14.55
N GLY A 440 13.38 16.62 -13.45
CA GLY A 440 13.47 17.23 -12.12
C GLY A 440 14.89 17.47 -11.62
N GLY A 441 15.91 16.92 -12.27
CA GLY A 441 17.32 17.09 -11.91
C GLY A 441 17.77 16.29 -10.69
N ILE A 442 17.06 15.25 -10.29
CA ILE A 442 17.31 14.52 -9.04
C ILE A 442 17.72 13.06 -9.20
N HIS A 443 17.73 12.56 -10.44
CA HIS A 443 18.22 11.22 -10.79
C HIS A 443 19.03 11.22 -12.08
N PHE A 444 20.00 10.30 -12.14
CA PHE A 444 20.75 9.99 -13.38
C PHE A 444 19.97 9.01 -14.26
N ARG A 445 20.30 8.95 -15.55
CA ARG A 445 19.63 8.12 -16.57
C ARG A 445 19.64 6.63 -16.21
N ASP A 446 20.78 6.11 -15.79
CA ASP A 446 20.91 4.70 -15.43
C ASP A 446 20.01 4.31 -14.25
N ALA A 447 19.89 5.16 -13.23
CA ALA A 447 18.96 4.91 -12.12
C ALA A 447 17.50 4.90 -12.56
N VAL A 448 17.14 5.76 -13.51
CA VAL A 448 15.79 5.80 -14.11
C VAL A 448 15.50 4.51 -14.86
N ASN A 449 16.41 4.08 -15.72
CA ASN A 449 16.24 2.91 -16.57
C ASN A 449 16.24 1.60 -15.75
N GLU A 450 17.21 1.44 -14.88
CA GLU A 450 17.34 0.22 -14.06
C GLU A 450 16.20 0.09 -13.03
N GLY A 451 15.68 1.23 -12.53
CA GLY A 451 14.49 1.23 -11.71
C GLY A 451 13.26 0.68 -12.46
N LEU A 452 13.04 1.07 -13.71
CA LEU A 452 11.97 0.53 -14.56
C LEU A 452 12.12 -0.99 -14.77
N VAL A 453 13.34 -1.43 -15.06
CA VAL A 453 13.61 -2.86 -15.29
C VAL A 453 13.37 -3.68 -14.02
N ALA A 454 13.90 -3.25 -12.88
CA ALA A 454 13.74 -3.94 -11.60
C ALA A 454 12.28 -3.99 -11.14
N GLY A 455 11.58 -2.85 -11.21
CA GLY A 455 10.16 -2.75 -10.86
C GLY A 455 9.27 -3.62 -11.74
N GLY A 456 9.49 -3.62 -13.05
CA GLY A 456 8.73 -4.46 -13.99
C GLY A 456 8.93 -5.96 -13.73
N LYS A 457 10.17 -6.40 -13.48
CA LYS A 457 10.46 -7.79 -13.11
C LYS A 457 9.75 -8.19 -11.82
N LEU A 458 9.83 -7.35 -10.79
CA LEU A 458 9.19 -7.57 -9.51
C LEU A 458 7.67 -7.64 -9.65
N GLY A 459 7.04 -6.69 -10.34
CA GLY A 459 5.59 -6.68 -10.57
C GLY A 459 5.10 -7.96 -11.25
N ASN A 460 5.76 -8.38 -12.33
CA ASN A 460 5.41 -9.61 -13.03
C ASN A 460 5.61 -10.87 -12.17
N TRP A 461 6.64 -10.89 -11.33
CA TRP A 461 6.90 -12.01 -10.43
C TRP A 461 5.83 -12.13 -9.33
N VAL A 462 5.39 -11.02 -8.75
CA VAL A 462 4.30 -10.99 -7.77
C VAL A 462 2.99 -11.47 -8.40
N LEU A 463 2.67 -11.00 -9.61
CA LEU A 463 1.47 -11.43 -10.35
C LEU A 463 1.40 -12.95 -10.52
N GLY A 464 2.53 -13.61 -10.73
CA GLY A 464 2.61 -15.08 -10.82
C GLY A 464 2.32 -15.82 -9.49
N ARG A 465 2.28 -15.11 -8.36
CA ARG A 465 2.08 -15.67 -7.00
C ARG A 465 0.73 -15.33 -6.40
N LEU A 466 0.04 -14.36 -6.96
CA LEU A 466 -1.31 -14.02 -6.50
C LEU A 466 -2.25 -15.21 -6.70
N PRO A 467 -3.07 -15.56 -5.70
CA PRO A 467 -3.97 -16.71 -5.79
C PRO A 467 -5.24 -16.40 -6.58
N VAL A 468 -5.41 -15.15 -7.04
CA VAL A 468 -6.63 -14.64 -7.67
C VAL A 468 -6.39 -14.31 -9.14
N ARG A 469 -7.38 -14.66 -9.99
CA ARG A 469 -7.50 -14.25 -11.40
C ARG A 469 -8.84 -13.55 -11.60
N LEU A 470 -8.86 -12.48 -12.41
CA LEU A 470 -10.09 -11.78 -12.82
C LEU A 470 -10.58 -12.29 -14.15
#